data_7d41f459449001344766a87883f917bf
#
_entry.id   7d41f459449001344766a87883f917bf
#
_cell.length_a   1.000
_cell.length_b   1.000
_cell.length_c   1.000
_cell.angle_alpha   90.00
_cell.angle_beta   90.00
_cell.angle_gamma   90.00
#
_symmetry.space_group_name_H-M   'P 1'
#
loop_
_entity.id
_entity.type
_entity.pdbx_description
1 polymer ?
#
loop_
_entity_poly.entity_id
_entity_poly.type
_entity_poly.pdbx_seq_one_letter_code
_entity_poly.pdbx_strand_id
1 'polypeptide(L)'
;MTRIVRAWTWSAIAFVIVAALIGAVVDHYAHRLLRRVDASFGYQPNPEGVREFLRELQQPTFAEAGADAMKNATGRDTFLYRAVNVAHNRRYGKPWQCWNQGPHGSCVSFAFGLGEYTAEAVDHVAGKTKQAPLECATEPVYGGSRTAARLPPIERNLGGDGSYGGAAARWLTGNCQDKSVGGVLYRTKYGAFDLSTYSIPLSQKWGRDGVPLELGREAAKRRAQCVQVQTWQELCAAVERGTPVAICSQVGYGPTPRVRDADGALSRGSSWSHAMLVWGVRHKSNGSPDDMGLIQNSWNTTWCSGPKWPDDQPDGSFWARRRDIEAALQQGDSWAIGTSYEWRDLQNADWGLAL
;
A
#
# COMPACT_ATOMS: atom_id res chain seq x y z
N MET A 1 -44.70 2.92 -54.38
CA MET A 1 -43.80 2.00 -53.68
C MET A 1 -42.65 2.67 -52.92
N THR A 2 -42.26 3.91 -53.19
CA THR A 2 -41.06 4.57 -52.59
C THR A 2 -41.21 5.12 -51.18
N ARG A 3 -42.42 5.37 -50.66
CA ARG A 3 -42.60 5.90 -49.27
C ARG A 3 -42.61 4.81 -48.21
N ILE A 4 -43.07 3.61 -48.49
CA ILE A 4 -43.17 2.51 -47.53
C ILE A 4 -41.78 1.93 -47.24
N VAL A 5 -40.91 1.79 -48.23
CA VAL A 5 -39.55 1.27 -48.07
C VAL A 5 -38.70 2.20 -47.18
N ARG A 6 -38.88 3.54 -47.28
CA ARG A 6 -38.15 4.49 -46.40
C ARG A 6 -38.60 4.44 -44.94
N ALA A 7 -39.87 4.17 -44.66
CA ALA A 7 -40.35 4.04 -43.28
C ALA A 7 -39.75 2.82 -42.58
N TRP A 8 -39.62 1.70 -43.28
CA TRP A 8 -39.03 0.47 -42.74
C TRP A 8 -37.52 0.60 -42.48
N THR A 9 -36.76 1.33 -43.31
CA THR A 9 -35.33 1.58 -43.08
C THR A 9 -35.07 2.46 -41.87
N TRP A 10 -35.88 3.50 -41.65
CA TRP A 10 -35.74 4.36 -40.45
C TRP A 10 -36.12 3.64 -39.15
N SER A 11 -37.13 2.77 -39.18
CA SER A 11 -37.51 1.95 -38.03
C SER A 11 -36.43 0.91 -37.69
N ALA A 12 -35.78 0.30 -38.67
CA ALA A 12 -34.68 -0.63 -38.44
C ALA A 12 -33.43 0.09 -37.87
N ILE A 13 -33.10 1.27 -38.39
CA ILE A 13 -31.98 2.07 -37.86
C ILE A 13 -32.24 2.52 -36.40
N ALA A 14 -33.46 3.00 -36.11
CA ALA A 14 -33.84 3.38 -34.77
C ALA A 14 -33.76 2.20 -33.78
N PHE A 15 -34.20 1.02 -34.21
CA PHE A 15 -34.12 -0.20 -33.40
C PHE A 15 -32.66 -0.59 -33.08
N VAL A 16 -31.76 -0.52 -34.06
CA VAL A 16 -30.32 -0.81 -33.85
C VAL A 16 -29.68 0.19 -32.93
N ILE A 17 -30.00 1.49 -33.05
CA ILE A 17 -29.50 2.52 -32.16
C ILE A 17 -29.98 2.31 -30.72
N VAL A 18 -31.27 2.01 -30.53
CA VAL A 18 -31.83 1.73 -29.19
C VAL A 18 -31.23 0.46 -28.59
N ALA A 19 -31.06 -0.60 -29.38
CA ALA A 19 -30.41 -1.84 -28.90
C ALA A 19 -28.94 -1.60 -28.52
N ALA A 20 -28.19 -0.79 -29.27
CA ALA A 20 -26.82 -0.42 -28.95
C ALA A 20 -26.74 0.42 -27.69
N LEU A 21 -27.66 1.37 -27.48
CA LEU A 21 -27.74 2.18 -26.25
C LEU A 21 -28.10 1.32 -25.03
N ILE A 22 -29.05 0.41 -25.16
CA ILE A 22 -29.41 -0.55 -24.11
C ILE A 22 -28.23 -1.44 -23.82
N GLY A 23 -27.51 -1.96 -24.80
CA GLY A 23 -26.30 -2.75 -24.63
C GLY A 23 -25.22 -1.99 -23.88
N ALA A 24 -24.95 -0.75 -24.22
CA ALA A 24 -23.97 0.09 -23.55
C ALA A 24 -24.38 0.41 -22.08
N VAL A 25 -25.66 0.65 -21.85
CA VAL A 25 -26.21 0.87 -20.49
C VAL A 25 -26.12 -0.41 -19.66
N VAL A 26 -26.51 -1.54 -20.22
CA VAL A 26 -26.42 -2.85 -19.56
C VAL A 26 -24.96 -3.21 -19.25
N ASP A 27 -24.05 -2.98 -20.19
CA ASP A 27 -22.62 -3.20 -19.99
C ASP A 27 -22.06 -2.29 -18.91
N HIS A 28 -22.41 -1.00 -18.92
CA HIS A 28 -22.02 -0.04 -17.88
C HIS A 28 -22.55 -0.45 -16.48
N TYR A 29 -23.82 -0.88 -16.39
CA TYR A 29 -24.39 -1.34 -15.13
C TYR A 29 -23.87 -2.73 -14.72
N ALA A 30 -23.64 -3.64 -15.67
CA ALA A 30 -23.03 -4.93 -15.40
C ALA A 30 -21.60 -4.76 -14.88
N HIS A 31 -20.79 -3.90 -15.47
CA HIS A 31 -19.47 -3.55 -14.96
C HIS A 31 -19.52 -2.87 -13.60
N ARG A 32 -20.53 -2.04 -13.31
CA ARG A 32 -20.75 -1.48 -11.96
C ARG A 32 -21.21 -2.54 -10.94
N LEU A 33 -22.07 -3.46 -11.33
CA LEU A 33 -22.56 -4.56 -10.48
C LEU A 33 -21.46 -5.59 -10.24
N LEU A 34 -20.69 -5.96 -11.26
CA LEU A 34 -19.55 -6.86 -11.11
C LEU A 34 -18.45 -6.24 -10.23
N ARG A 35 -18.23 -4.92 -10.29
CA ARG A 35 -17.33 -4.22 -9.35
C ARG A 35 -17.87 -4.17 -7.90
N ARG A 36 -19.16 -4.36 -7.67
CA ARG A 36 -19.77 -4.38 -6.32
C ARG A 36 -19.66 -5.73 -5.60
N VAL A 37 -19.26 -6.79 -6.28
CA VAL A 37 -19.11 -8.13 -5.69
C VAL A 37 -17.74 -8.29 -5.01
N ASP A 38 -16.76 -7.43 -5.35
CA ASP A 38 -15.45 -7.46 -4.73
C ASP A 38 -15.50 -6.76 -3.37
N ALA A 39 -15.12 -7.48 -2.33
CA ALA A 39 -15.00 -6.91 -0.99
C ALA A 39 -14.00 -5.75 -1.02
N SER A 40 -14.46 -4.54 -0.76
CA SER A 40 -13.60 -3.36 -0.61
C SER A 40 -13.19 -3.24 0.85
N PHE A 41 -11.87 -3.28 1.08
CA PHE A 41 -11.27 -3.13 2.41
C PHE A 41 -10.62 -1.78 2.62
N GLY A 42 -10.90 -0.81 1.72
CA GLY A 42 -10.48 0.57 1.84
C GLY A 42 -9.53 1.07 0.75
N TYR A 43 -9.09 0.23 -0.17
CA TYR A 43 -8.40 0.70 -1.37
C TYR A 43 -9.41 1.13 -2.43
N GLN A 44 -9.25 2.34 -2.94
CA GLN A 44 -10.07 2.92 -4.01
C GLN A 44 -9.17 3.29 -5.18
N PRO A 45 -9.09 2.48 -6.25
CA PRO A 45 -8.23 2.75 -7.39
C PRO A 45 -8.46 4.13 -7.98
N ASN A 46 -7.38 4.91 -8.14
CA ASN A 46 -7.41 6.23 -8.75
C ASN A 46 -6.20 6.42 -9.68
N PRO A 47 -6.21 5.82 -10.88
CA PRO A 47 -5.09 5.91 -11.82
C PRO A 47 -4.78 7.35 -12.27
N GLU A 48 -5.77 8.23 -12.30
CA GLU A 48 -5.57 9.64 -12.67
C GLU A 48 -4.81 10.39 -11.59
N GLY A 49 -5.25 10.30 -10.34
CA GLY A 49 -4.56 10.92 -9.21
C GLY A 49 -3.14 10.40 -9.03
N VAL A 50 -2.90 9.11 -9.30
CA VAL A 50 -1.53 8.56 -9.32
C VAL A 50 -0.71 9.21 -10.43
N ARG A 51 -1.21 9.28 -11.67
CA ARG A 51 -0.48 9.90 -12.80
C ARG A 51 -0.17 11.37 -12.54
N GLU A 52 -1.10 12.11 -11.96
CA GLU A 52 -0.87 13.51 -11.62
C GLU A 52 0.23 13.67 -10.57
N PHE A 53 0.23 12.82 -9.54
CA PHE A 53 1.29 12.86 -8.53
C PHE A 53 2.66 12.51 -9.13
N LEU A 54 2.73 11.50 -9.99
CA LEU A 54 3.98 11.13 -10.66
C LEU A 54 4.60 12.27 -11.49
N ARG A 55 3.77 13.10 -12.13
CA ARG A 55 4.25 14.28 -12.90
C ARG A 55 4.91 15.35 -12.04
N GLU A 56 4.61 15.37 -10.74
CA GLU A 56 5.21 16.33 -9.80
C GLU A 56 6.53 15.85 -9.21
N LEU A 57 6.84 14.56 -9.33
CA LEU A 57 8.07 13.96 -8.82
C LEU A 57 9.20 14.11 -9.85
N GLN A 58 10.41 14.45 -9.39
CA GLN A 58 11.59 14.49 -10.24
C GLN A 58 12.03 13.09 -10.68
N GLN A 59 11.93 12.13 -9.79
CA GLN A 59 12.24 10.71 -10.01
C GLN A 59 11.03 9.89 -9.55
N PRO A 60 10.03 9.70 -10.42
CA PRO A 60 8.75 9.12 -10.06
C PRO A 60 8.79 7.63 -9.78
N THR A 61 9.74 6.89 -10.37
CA THR A 61 9.84 5.43 -10.23
C THR A 61 11.06 5.03 -9.39
N PHE A 62 11.00 3.82 -8.83
CA PHE A 62 12.14 3.27 -8.11
C PHE A 62 13.34 3.02 -9.05
N ALA A 63 13.09 2.66 -10.29
CA ALA A 63 14.15 2.51 -11.30
C ALA A 63 14.95 3.80 -11.52
N GLU A 64 14.28 4.98 -11.41
CA GLU A 64 14.94 6.28 -11.54
C GLU A 64 15.60 6.72 -10.23
N ALA A 65 14.85 6.71 -9.12
CA ALA A 65 15.33 7.15 -7.82
C ALA A 65 16.35 6.18 -7.19
N GLY A 66 16.18 4.89 -7.42
CA GLY A 66 17.00 3.81 -6.89
C GLY A 66 17.91 3.15 -7.95
N ALA A 67 18.38 3.90 -8.94
CA ALA A 67 19.19 3.35 -10.05
C ALA A 67 20.40 2.55 -9.57
N ASP A 68 21.10 3.01 -8.54
CA ASP A 68 22.22 2.29 -7.93
C ASP A 68 21.77 1.01 -7.20
N ALA A 69 20.61 1.04 -6.55
CA ALA A 69 20.01 -0.14 -5.94
C ALA A 69 19.67 -1.18 -7.00
N MET A 70 19.09 -0.76 -8.12
CA MET A 70 18.77 -1.64 -9.26
C MET A 70 20.03 -2.30 -9.83
N LYS A 71 21.08 -1.52 -10.02
CA LYS A 71 22.36 -2.00 -10.57
C LYS A 71 23.07 -3.00 -9.63
N ASN A 72 22.92 -2.81 -8.32
CA ASN A 72 23.64 -3.57 -7.31
C ASN A 72 22.72 -4.60 -6.60
N ALA A 73 21.53 -4.86 -7.11
CA ALA A 73 20.65 -5.92 -6.59
C ALA A 73 21.33 -7.28 -6.76
N THR A 74 21.36 -8.05 -5.69
CA THR A 74 22.10 -9.32 -5.62
C THR A 74 21.22 -10.55 -5.78
N GLY A 75 19.89 -10.39 -5.70
CA GLY A 75 18.93 -11.49 -5.68
C GLY A 75 19.00 -12.31 -4.40
N ARG A 76 19.39 -11.70 -3.28
CA ARG A 76 19.42 -12.38 -1.98
C ARG A 76 18.07 -12.37 -1.30
N ASP A 77 17.78 -13.40 -0.54
CA ASP A 77 16.62 -13.43 0.34
C ASP A 77 16.74 -12.34 1.41
N THR A 78 15.66 -11.59 1.62
CA THR A 78 15.66 -10.42 2.50
C THR A 78 14.38 -10.37 3.33
N PHE A 79 14.51 -10.09 4.65
CA PHE A 79 13.43 -10.15 5.63
C PHE A 79 13.43 -8.92 6.54
N LEU A 80 12.80 -7.81 6.07
CA LEU A 80 12.82 -6.52 6.80
C LEU A 80 12.04 -6.55 8.12
N TYR A 81 11.07 -7.45 8.27
CA TYR A 81 10.35 -7.62 9.53
C TYR A 81 11.27 -7.95 10.72
N ARG A 82 12.44 -8.54 10.46
CA ARG A 82 13.43 -8.81 11.52
C ARG A 82 13.97 -7.53 12.12
N ALA A 83 14.25 -6.53 11.29
CA ALA A 83 14.61 -5.19 11.78
C ALA A 83 13.48 -4.55 12.59
N VAL A 84 12.23 -4.72 12.15
CA VAL A 84 11.06 -4.26 12.91
C VAL A 84 10.98 -4.93 14.27
N ASN A 85 11.16 -6.26 14.35
CA ASN A 85 11.14 -6.98 15.61
C ASN A 85 12.24 -6.50 16.58
N VAL A 86 13.46 -6.30 16.08
CA VAL A 86 14.58 -5.78 16.89
C VAL A 86 14.28 -4.37 17.41
N ALA A 87 13.88 -3.47 16.51
CA ALA A 87 13.60 -2.08 16.86
C ALA A 87 12.41 -1.98 17.84
N HIS A 88 11.34 -2.74 17.59
CA HIS A 88 10.15 -2.77 18.43
C HIS A 88 10.47 -3.31 19.84
N ASN A 89 11.23 -4.41 19.91
CA ASN A 89 11.64 -4.95 21.21
C ASN A 89 12.53 -3.96 21.99
N ARG A 90 13.46 -3.28 21.32
CA ARG A 90 14.27 -2.23 21.95
C ARG A 90 13.45 -1.05 22.46
N ARG A 91 12.38 -0.69 21.73
CA ARG A 91 11.51 0.45 22.08
C ARG A 91 10.48 0.12 23.14
N TYR A 92 9.82 -1.04 23.03
CA TYR A 92 8.62 -1.39 23.79
C TYR A 92 8.80 -2.61 24.70
N GLY A 93 9.97 -3.28 24.68
CA GLY A 93 10.26 -4.46 25.49
C GLY A 93 9.48 -5.71 25.10
N LYS A 94 8.93 -5.76 23.87
CA LYS A 94 8.14 -6.89 23.36
C LYS A 94 8.28 -7.02 21.83
N PRO A 95 8.07 -8.23 21.27
CA PRO A 95 8.03 -8.42 19.82
C PRO A 95 6.91 -7.60 19.16
N TRP A 96 7.12 -7.19 17.92
CA TRP A 96 6.09 -6.56 17.11
C TRP A 96 4.93 -7.52 16.84
N GLN A 97 3.72 -7.00 16.80
CA GLN A 97 2.51 -7.76 16.50
C GLN A 97 1.76 -7.13 15.32
N CYS A 98 1.14 -7.99 14.51
CA CYS A 98 0.32 -7.56 13.38
C CYS A 98 -0.75 -6.56 13.81
N TRP A 99 -0.75 -5.40 13.17
CA TRP A 99 -1.74 -4.36 13.39
C TRP A 99 -3.14 -4.79 12.94
N ASN A 100 -4.15 -4.15 13.50
CA ASN A 100 -5.55 -4.41 13.17
C ASN A 100 -6.28 -3.11 12.83
N GLN A 101 -6.64 -2.93 11.56
CA GLN A 101 -7.44 -1.78 11.11
C GLN A 101 -8.91 -1.85 11.55
N GLY A 102 -9.38 -3.04 11.99
CA GLY A 102 -10.78 -3.29 12.31
C GLY A 102 -11.70 -3.19 11.08
N PRO A 103 -13.00 -2.94 11.29
CA PRO A 103 -13.99 -2.85 10.20
C PRO A 103 -13.96 -1.50 9.46
N HIS A 104 -12.86 -0.77 9.51
CA HIS A 104 -12.68 0.53 8.87
C HIS A 104 -11.82 0.41 7.62
N GLY A 105 -12.21 1.06 6.52
CA GLY A 105 -11.52 1.01 5.23
C GLY A 105 -10.22 1.82 5.19
N SER A 106 -9.32 1.60 6.14
CA SER A 106 -8.06 2.33 6.31
C SER A 106 -6.81 1.54 5.88
N CYS A 107 -6.96 0.46 5.11
CA CYS A 107 -5.86 -0.42 4.72
C CYS A 107 -4.68 0.33 4.09
N VAL A 108 -4.93 1.35 3.26
CA VAL A 108 -3.89 2.15 2.62
C VAL A 108 -3.02 2.83 3.69
N SER A 109 -3.62 3.48 4.69
CA SER A 109 -2.87 4.13 5.75
C SER A 109 -2.11 3.15 6.64
N PHE A 110 -2.62 1.92 6.80
CA PHE A 110 -1.92 0.86 7.53
C PHE A 110 -0.71 0.34 6.77
N ALA A 111 -0.84 0.09 5.47
CA ALA A 111 0.27 -0.35 4.64
C ALA A 111 1.39 0.71 4.58
N PHE A 112 1.03 1.98 4.41
CA PHE A 112 1.99 3.08 4.36
C PHE A 112 2.61 3.40 5.72
N GLY A 113 1.81 3.37 6.80
CA GLY A 113 2.33 3.59 8.16
C GLY A 113 3.27 2.47 8.62
N LEU A 114 2.96 1.21 8.30
CA LEU A 114 3.86 0.10 8.57
C LEU A 114 5.12 0.17 7.69
N GLY A 115 4.97 0.62 6.45
CA GLY A 115 6.10 0.83 5.54
C GLY A 115 7.08 1.87 6.08
N GLU A 116 6.58 3.01 6.54
CA GLU A 116 7.39 4.05 7.16
C GLU A 116 8.09 3.55 8.43
N TYR A 117 7.34 2.90 9.33
CA TYR A 117 7.91 2.31 10.54
C TYR A 117 8.98 1.25 10.24
N THR A 118 8.77 0.43 9.20
CA THR A 118 9.75 -0.56 8.73
C THR A 118 11.02 0.13 8.25
N ALA A 119 10.90 1.18 7.45
CA ALA A 119 12.05 1.93 6.95
C ALA A 119 12.87 2.56 8.09
N GLU A 120 12.23 3.14 9.10
CA GLU A 120 12.92 3.68 10.29
C GLU A 120 13.54 2.57 11.15
N ALA A 121 12.88 1.42 11.31
CA ALA A 121 13.41 0.27 12.03
C ALA A 121 14.69 -0.27 11.35
N VAL A 122 14.68 -0.33 10.03
CA VAL A 122 15.86 -0.69 9.23
C VAL A 122 17.00 0.30 9.46
N ASP A 123 16.74 1.61 9.47
CA ASP A 123 17.75 2.64 9.77
C ASP A 123 18.33 2.51 11.17
N HIS A 124 17.47 2.20 12.13
CA HIS A 124 17.91 1.99 13.51
C HIS A 124 18.85 0.78 13.64
N VAL A 125 18.45 -0.36 13.05
CA VAL A 125 19.28 -1.58 13.09
C VAL A 125 20.58 -1.41 12.31
N ALA A 126 20.57 -0.64 11.21
CA ALA A 126 21.76 -0.24 10.48
C ALA A 126 22.66 0.77 11.21
N GLY A 127 22.29 1.21 12.42
CA GLY A 127 23.08 2.15 13.23
C GLY A 127 23.00 3.60 12.79
N LYS A 128 22.08 3.96 11.87
CA LYS A 128 21.91 5.34 11.40
C LYS A 128 21.18 6.23 12.43
N THR A 129 20.34 5.62 13.27
CA THR A 129 19.63 6.31 14.35
C THR A 129 19.97 5.69 15.70
N LYS A 130 20.19 6.54 16.72
CA LYS A 130 20.51 6.08 18.08
C LYS A 130 19.29 5.51 18.82
N GLN A 131 18.12 6.08 18.58
CA GLN A 131 16.88 5.67 19.25
C GLN A 131 16.04 4.80 18.33
N ALA A 132 15.50 3.72 18.90
CA ALA A 132 14.52 2.92 18.19
C ALA A 132 13.25 3.74 17.91
N PRO A 133 12.67 3.61 16.71
CA PRO A 133 11.55 4.43 16.27
C PRO A 133 10.29 4.16 17.07
N LEU A 134 9.39 5.14 17.09
CA LEU A 134 7.99 4.97 17.46
C LEU A 134 7.21 4.44 16.27
N GLU A 135 6.14 3.69 16.52
CA GLU A 135 5.22 3.31 15.45
C GLU A 135 4.56 4.52 14.81
N CYS A 136 4.39 4.50 13.49
CA CYS A 136 3.67 5.52 12.74
C CYS A 136 2.18 5.53 13.12
N ALA A 137 1.62 6.69 13.36
CA ALA A 137 0.18 6.88 13.54
C ALA A 137 -0.53 6.85 12.18
N THR A 138 -1.49 5.96 12.02
CA THR A 138 -2.17 5.72 10.74
C THR A 138 -3.33 6.68 10.47
N GLU A 139 -3.94 7.28 11.51
CA GLU A 139 -5.07 8.20 11.40
C GLU A 139 -4.72 9.48 10.62
N PRO A 140 -3.55 10.13 10.84
CA PRO A 140 -3.16 11.28 10.02
C PRO A 140 -2.91 10.90 8.56
N VAL A 141 -2.35 9.71 8.29
CA VAL A 141 -2.15 9.21 6.93
C VAL A 141 -3.51 9.00 6.24
N TYR A 142 -4.47 8.40 6.95
CA TYR A 142 -5.84 8.23 6.43
C TYR A 142 -6.52 9.56 6.16
N GLY A 143 -6.53 10.46 7.14
CA GLY A 143 -7.15 11.77 7.00
C GLY A 143 -6.51 12.59 5.89
N GLY A 144 -5.18 12.66 5.87
CA GLY A 144 -4.42 13.42 4.89
C GLY A 144 -4.60 12.90 3.46
N SER A 145 -4.55 11.58 3.27
CA SER A 145 -4.76 10.97 1.95
C SER A 145 -6.18 11.17 1.40
N ARG A 146 -7.17 11.39 2.27
CA ARG A 146 -8.56 11.64 1.87
C ARG A 146 -8.88 13.11 1.64
N THR A 147 -8.09 14.02 2.17
CA THR A 147 -8.38 15.48 2.13
C THR A 147 -7.23 16.27 1.52
N ALA A 148 -6.15 16.52 2.26
CA ALA A 148 -5.08 17.43 1.88
C ALA A 148 -4.23 16.97 0.68
N ALA A 149 -4.13 15.66 0.48
CA ALA A 149 -3.32 15.06 -0.59
C ALA A 149 -4.09 14.84 -1.91
N ARG A 150 -5.37 15.23 -1.97
CA ARG A 150 -6.19 15.09 -3.17
C ARG A 150 -5.89 16.18 -4.18
N LEU A 151 -5.97 15.81 -5.45
CA LEU A 151 -5.97 16.73 -6.57
C LEU A 151 -7.38 16.84 -7.17
N PRO A 152 -7.84 18.05 -7.54
CA PRO A 152 -9.01 18.19 -8.39
C PRO A 152 -8.76 17.49 -9.76
N PRO A 153 -9.77 16.93 -10.43
CA PRO A 153 -11.20 17.01 -10.12
C PRO A 153 -11.75 15.86 -9.27
N ILE A 154 -10.90 15.12 -8.55
CA ILE A 154 -11.33 13.95 -7.82
C ILE A 154 -12.29 14.36 -6.72
N GLU A 155 -13.49 13.89 -6.89
CA GLU A 155 -14.68 14.26 -6.13
C GLU A 155 -14.44 14.42 -4.64
N ARG A 156 -15.00 15.51 -4.11
CA ARG A 156 -15.11 15.79 -2.67
C ARG A 156 -15.90 14.72 -1.88
N ASN A 157 -16.44 13.73 -2.58
CA ASN A 157 -17.26 12.66 -2.04
C ASN A 157 -16.76 11.31 -2.52
N LEU A 158 -15.68 10.81 -1.90
CA LEU A 158 -15.60 9.36 -1.74
C LEU A 158 -16.68 9.00 -0.71
N GLY A 159 -17.87 8.67 -1.19
CA GLY A 159 -18.88 8.05 -0.34
C GLY A 159 -18.28 6.80 0.27
N GLY A 160 -18.27 6.67 1.60
CA GLY A 160 -17.72 5.54 2.30
C GLY A 160 -16.25 5.71 2.71
N ASP A 161 -15.68 4.61 3.15
CA ASP A 161 -14.29 4.49 3.61
C ASP A 161 -13.33 4.28 2.42
N GLY A 162 -12.04 4.58 2.64
CA GLY A 162 -10.98 4.23 1.71
C GLY A 162 -10.16 5.40 1.18
N SER A 163 -9.03 5.05 0.56
CA SER A 163 -8.08 5.96 -0.05
C SER A 163 -7.31 5.23 -1.17
N TYR A 164 -6.33 5.87 -1.79
CA TYR A 164 -5.44 5.25 -2.78
C TYR A 164 -3.98 5.52 -2.44
N GLY A 165 -3.08 4.68 -2.97
CA GLY A 165 -1.66 4.69 -2.62
C GLY A 165 -0.99 6.02 -2.95
N GLY A 166 -1.22 6.56 -4.15
CA GLY A 166 -0.66 7.85 -4.55
C GLY A 166 -1.02 9.00 -3.62
N ALA A 167 -2.23 9.02 -3.04
CA ALA A 167 -2.60 10.04 -2.05
C ALA A 167 -1.89 9.85 -0.70
N ALA A 168 -1.72 8.61 -0.26
CA ALA A 168 -0.97 8.33 0.96
C ALA A 168 0.52 8.67 0.79
N ALA A 169 1.12 8.33 -0.36
CA ALA A 169 2.47 8.73 -0.72
C ALA A 169 2.60 10.26 -0.73
N ARG A 170 1.64 10.96 -1.34
CA ARG A 170 1.60 12.42 -1.39
C ARG A 170 1.53 13.07 -0.01
N TRP A 171 0.72 12.49 0.90
CA TRP A 171 0.67 12.95 2.29
C TRP A 171 2.00 12.75 3.00
N LEU A 172 2.57 11.54 2.96
CA LEU A 172 3.82 11.24 3.66
C LEU A 172 5.02 12.05 3.15
N THR A 173 5.05 12.38 1.86
CA THR A 173 6.11 13.21 1.26
C THR A 173 5.88 14.71 1.46
N GLY A 174 4.72 15.13 1.98
CA GLY A 174 4.36 16.54 2.12
C GLY A 174 4.09 17.23 0.78
N ASN A 175 3.88 16.48 -0.30
CA ASN A 175 3.52 17.03 -1.62
C ASN A 175 2.02 17.38 -1.73
N CYS A 176 1.41 17.82 -0.62
CA CYS A 176 0.05 18.32 -0.57
C CYS A 176 -0.08 19.66 -1.31
N GLN A 177 -1.31 20.11 -1.59
CA GLN A 177 -1.54 21.46 -2.15
C GLN A 177 -0.98 22.55 -1.20
N ASP A 178 -1.31 22.44 0.10
CA ASP A 178 -0.64 23.21 1.14
C ASP A 178 0.67 22.49 1.51
N LYS A 179 1.81 23.03 1.08
CA LYS A 179 3.14 22.49 1.34
C LYS A 179 3.56 22.57 2.81
N SER A 180 2.79 23.26 3.65
CA SER A 180 3.05 23.39 5.08
C SER A 180 2.52 22.18 5.89
N VAL A 181 1.80 21.27 5.26
CA VAL A 181 1.22 20.06 5.92
C VAL A 181 1.67 18.77 5.24
N GLY A 182 1.46 17.67 5.93
CA GLY A 182 1.78 16.33 5.44
C GLY A 182 3.16 15.84 5.84
N GLY A 183 3.25 14.57 6.12
CA GLY A 183 4.42 13.88 6.64
C GLY A 183 4.03 12.83 7.67
N VAL A 184 4.91 12.55 8.61
CA VAL A 184 4.83 11.46 9.57
C VAL A 184 4.49 11.96 10.96
N LEU A 185 3.51 11.34 11.61
CA LEU A 185 3.26 11.43 13.04
C LEU A 185 3.34 10.04 13.67
N TYR A 186 3.77 9.99 14.92
CA TYR A 186 4.00 8.75 15.65
C TYR A 186 2.94 8.45 16.70
N ARG A 187 2.93 7.23 17.20
CA ARG A 187 2.12 6.79 18.34
C ARG A 187 2.58 7.45 19.63
N THR A 188 2.17 8.71 19.82
CA THR A 188 2.43 9.53 21.01
C THR A 188 1.40 10.65 21.14
N LYS A 189 1.56 11.50 22.16
CA LYS A 189 0.72 12.67 22.37
C LYS A 189 1.30 13.91 21.69
N TYR A 190 0.42 14.70 21.07
CA TYR A 190 0.71 15.99 20.45
C TYR A 190 -0.25 17.03 21.01
N GLY A 191 0.14 17.71 22.08
CA GLY A 191 -0.75 18.65 22.78
C GLY A 191 -2.04 17.99 23.25
N ALA A 192 -3.18 18.47 22.73
CA ALA A 192 -4.51 17.93 23.03
C ALA A 192 -4.82 16.61 22.29
N PHE A 193 -4.00 16.19 21.34
CA PHE A 193 -4.24 15.01 20.52
C PHE A 193 -3.47 13.81 21.05
N ASP A 194 -4.18 12.76 21.42
CA ASP A 194 -3.58 11.50 21.85
C ASP A 194 -3.64 10.48 20.71
N LEU A 195 -2.48 10.20 20.11
CA LEU A 195 -2.29 9.21 19.06
C LEU A 195 -1.59 7.94 19.56
N SER A 196 -1.44 7.77 20.87
CA SER A 196 -0.71 6.63 21.46
C SER A 196 -1.34 5.28 21.11
N THR A 197 -2.64 5.26 20.80
CA THR A 197 -3.36 4.07 20.35
C THR A 197 -4.21 4.38 19.12
N TYR A 198 -4.40 3.38 18.25
CA TYR A 198 -5.24 3.51 17.08
C TYR A 198 -6.71 3.76 17.45
N SER A 199 -7.33 4.72 16.78
CA SER A 199 -8.72 5.12 17.00
C SER A 199 -9.50 5.18 15.69
N ILE A 200 -10.43 4.22 15.49
CA ILE A 200 -11.35 4.23 14.33
C ILE A 200 -12.19 5.51 14.29
N PRO A 201 -12.83 5.97 15.39
CA PRO A 201 -13.59 7.21 15.37
C PRO A 201 -12.76 8.43 14.96
N LEU A 202 -11.50 8.52 15.42
CA LEU A 202 -10.59 9.60 15.06
C LEU A 202 -10.20 9.53 13.58
N SER A 203 -9.88 8.34 13.10
CA SER A 203 -9.57 8.08 11.69
C SER A 203 -10.75 8.49 10.80
N GLN A 204 -11.96 8.06 11.12
CA GLN A 204 -13.18 8.44 10.40
C GLN A 204 -13.44 9.95 10.43
N LYS A 205 -13.27 10.58 11.59
CA LYS A 205 -13.41 12.02 11.73
C LYS A 205 -12.46 12.75 10.78
N TRP A 206 -11.18 12.44 10.83
CA TRP A 206 -10.18 13.11 9.99
C TRP A 206 -10.29 12.73 8.51
N GLY A 207 -10.81 11.54 8.21
CA GLY A 207 -11.13 11.15 6.83
C GLY A 207 -12.24 11.98 6.19
N ARG A 208 -13.13 12.61 6.99
CA ARG A 208 -14.18 13.54 6.53
C ARG A 208 -13.74 15.00 6.62
N ASP A 209 -13.22 15.39 7.79
CA ASP A 209 -13.03 16.79 8.17
C ASP A 209 -11.61 17.30 7.85
N GLY A 210 -10.69 16.38 7.58
CA GLY A 210 -9.25 16.65 7.45
C GLY A 210 -8.49 16.50 8.76
N VAL A 211 -7.18 16.37 8.65
CA VAL A 211 -6.25 16.40 9.78
C VAL A 211 -6.20 17.83 10.32
N PRO A 212 -6.29 18.06 11.64
CA PRO A 212 -6.10 19.39 12.20
C PRO A 212 -4.83 20.07 11.70
N LEU A 213 -4.91 21.35 11.34
CA LEU A 213 -3.83 22.08 10.70
C LEU A 213 -2.53 22.05 11.51
N GLU A 214 -2.63 22.20 12.81
CA GLU A 214 -1.48 22.11 13.73
C GLU A 214 -0.78 20.74 13.68
N LEU A 215 -1.55 19.65 13.61
CA LEU A 215 -1.00 18.31 13.43
C LEU A 215 -0.43 18.10 12.02
N GLY A 216 -1.08 18.65 11.01
CA GLY A 216 -0.56 18.63 9.64
C GLY A 216 0.80 19.31 9.53
N ARG A 217 0.98 20.45 10.22
CA ARG A 217 2.26 21.15 10.33
C ARG A 217 3.29 20.42 11.18
N GLU A 218 2.86 19.77 12.25
CA GLU A 218 3.75 18.92 13.05
C GLU A 218 4.27 17.74 12.21
N ALA A 219 3.38 17.08 11.44
CA ALA A 219 3.77 16.04 10.50
C ALA A 219 4.82 16.51 9.48
N ALA A 220 4.68 17.74 8.99
CA ALA A 220 5.59 18.32 8.00
C ALA A 220 7.05 18.47 8.47
N LYS A 221 7.31 18.34 9.76
CA LYS A 221 8.68 18.30 10.31
C LYS A 221 9.40 16.98 10.00
N ARG A 222 8.69 15.94 9.59
CA ARG A 222 9.23 14.62 9.24
C ARG A 222 8.51 14.11 8.00
N ARG A 223 9.20 14.07 6.89
CA ARG A 223 8.65 13.60 5.61
C ARG A 223 9.34 12.32 5.20
N ALA A 224 8.55 11.34 4.79
CA ALA A 224 9.06 10.15 4.16
C ALA A 224 9.40 10.40 2.68
N GLN A 225 10.10 9.47 2.06
CA GLN A 225 10.25 9.40 0.61
C GLN A 225 9.34 8.29 0.07
N CYS A 226 8.67 8.57 -1.02
CA CYS A 226 7.84 7.58 -1.69
C CYS A 226 8.07 7.67 -3.20
N VAL A 227 8.36 6.54 -3.84
CA VAL A 227 8.47 6.41 -5.28
C VAL A 227 7.71 5.19 -5.76
N GLN A 228 7.18 5.25 -6.98
CA GLN A 228 6.40 4.17 -7.55
C GLN A 228 7.28 2.95 -7.85
N VAL A 229 6.75 1.75 -7.58
CA VAL A 229 7.33 0.47 -7.96
C VAL A 229 6.44 -0.19 -9.00
N GLN A 230 7.00 -0.51 -10.16
CA GLN A 230 6.26 -0.99 -11.32
C GLN A 230 6.58 -2.46 -11.67
N THR A 231 7.75 -2.94 -11.31
CA THR A 231 8.24 -4.26 -11.71
C THR A 231 8.69 -5.09 -10.51
N TRP A 232 8.74 -6.40 -10.70
CA TRP A 232 9.29 -7.33 -9.71
C TRP A 232 10.75 -7.01 -9.37
N GLN A 233 11.54 -6.63 -10.37
CA GLN A 233 12.95 -6.27 -10.19
C GLN A 233 13.11 -5.03 -9.32
N GLU A 234 12.28 -4.00 -9.53
CA GLU A 234 12.26 -2.82 -8.67
C GLU A 234 11.87 -3.17 -7.23
N LEU A 235 10.85 -4.03 -7.06
CA LEU A 235 10.42 -4.49 -5.73
C LEU A 235 11.55 -5.23 -5.01
N CYS A 236 12.23 -6.17 -5.68
CA CYS A 236 13.34 -6.90 -5.10
C CYS A 236 14.47 -5.95 -4.70
N ALA A 237 14.89 -5.06 -5.61
CA ALA A 237 15.95 -4.10 -5.35
C ALA A 237 15.59 -3.15 -4.19
N ALA A 238 14.33 -2.71 -4.09
CA ALA A 238 13.85 -1.89 -2.99
C ALA A 238 13.96 -2.65 -1.65
N VAL A 239 13.43 -3.87 -1.58
CA VAL A 239 13.45 -4.67 -0.34
C VAL A 239 14.87 -5.04 0.05
N GLU A 240 15.73 -5.45 -0.88
CA GLU A 240 17.15 -5.73 -0.62
C GLU A 240 17.91 -4.53 -0.03
N ARG A 241 17.46 -3.30 -0.33
CA ARG A 241 18.02 -2.05 0.20
C ARG A 241 17.34 -1.57 1.49
N GLY A 242 16.48 -2.40 2.07
CA GLY A 242 15.79 -2.06 3.32
C GLY A 242 14.58 -1.15 3.15
N THR A 243 14.06 -1.05 1.94
CA THR A 243 12.91 -0.21 1.60
C THR A 243 11.68 -1.09 1.34
N PRO A 244 10.68 -1.13 2.25
CA PRO A 244 9.47 -1.90 2.06
C PRO A 244 8.59 -1.29 0.96
N VAL A 245 7.70 -2.09 0.39
CA VAL A 245 6.82 -1.68 -0.71
C VAL A 245 5.35 -1.85 -0.33
N ALA A 246 4.60 -0.76 -0.22
CA ALA A 246 3.15 -0.80 -0.11
C ALA A 246 2.54 -1.14 -1.46
N ILE A 247 1.78 -2.23 -1.54
CA ILE A 247 1.03 -2.64 -2.74
C ILE A 247 -0.45 -2.34 -2.55
N CYS A 248 -1.01 -1.51 -3.42
CA CYS A 248 -2.44 -1.18 -3.47
C CYS A 248 -3.03 -1.80 -4.73
N SER A 249 -3.90 -2.80 -4.57
CA SER A 249 -4.37 -3.56 -5.72
C SER A 249 -5.73 -4.20 -5.52
N GLN A 250 -6.24 -4.79 -6.60
CA GLN A 250 -7.43 -5.64 -6.59
C GLN A 250 -7.07 -7.14 -6.62
N VAL A 251 -5.83 -7.49 -6.32
CA VAL A 251 -5.40 -8.90 -6.22
C VAL A 251 -5.73 -9.43 -4.82
N GLY A 252 -6.57 -10.46 -4.76
CA GLY A 252 -6.96 -11.10 -3.51
C GLY A 252 -6.29 -12.47 -3.30
N TYR A 253 -6.30 -12.92 -2.05
CA TYR A 253 -5.66 -14.16 -1.62
C TYR A 253 -6.60 -15.05 -0.80
N GLY A 254 -6.42 -16.35 -0.92
CA GLY A 254 -7.23 -17.34 -0.22
C GLY A 254 -8.21 -18.03 -1.13
N PRO A 255 -8.87 -19.11 -0.80
CA PRO A 255 -10.21 -19.04 -0.22
C PRO A 255 -10.22 -18.87 1.29
N THR A 256 -11.42 -18.64 1.84
CA THR A 256 -11.65 -18.68 3.30
C THR A 256 -12.05 -20.10 3.69
N PRO A 257 -11.47 -20.68 4.78
CA PRO A 257 -10.44 -20.12 5.66
C PRO A 257 -9.09 -19.96 4.94
N ARG A 258 -8.35 -18.90 5.28
CA ARG A 258 -7.04 -18.61 4.67
C ARG A 258 -5.95 -19.38 5.39
N VAL A 259 -5.57 -20.51 4.79
CA VAL A 259 -4.54 -21.41 5.34
C VAL A 259 -3.32 -21.38 4.42
N ARG A 260 -2.18 -21.03 4.99
CA ARG A 260 -0.90 -21.06 4.29
C ARG A 260 -0.50 -22.49 3.95
N ASP A 261 0.12 -22.70 2.82
CA ASP A 261 0.74 -23.97 2.43
C ASP A 261 2.04 -24.21 3.22
N ALA A 262 2.73 -25.32 2.90
CA ALA A 262 3.98 -25.70 3.56
C ALA A 262 5.10 -24.64 3.41
N ASP A 263 5.02 -23.81 2.37
CA ASP A 263 5.95 -22.73 2.10
C ASP A 263 5.57 -21.40 2.77
N GLY A 264 4.54 -21.40 3.62
CA GLY A 264 4.00 -20.21 4.26
C GLY A 264 3.23 -19.30 3.30
N ALA A 265 2.84 -19.78 2.12
CA ALA A 265 2.21 -19.00 1.08
C ALA A 265 0.68 -19.12 1.07
N LEU A 266 0.02 -18.06 0.58
CA LEU A 266 -1.39 -18.12 0.19
C LEU A 266 -1.51 -18.13 -1.34
N SER A 267 -2.45 -18.91 -1.83
CA SER A 267 -2.81 -18.89 -3.24
C SER A 267 -3.59 -17.64 -3.59
N ARG A 268 -3.50 -17.22 -4.86
CA ARG A 268 -4.39 -16.19 -5.39
C ARG A 268 -5.85 -16.63 -5.27
N GLY A 269 -6.68 -15.73 -4.76
CA GLY A 269 -8.11 -15.92 -4.57
C GLY A 269 -8.97 -14.98 -5.41
N SER A 270 -10.15 -14.64 -4.90
CA SER A 270 -11.03 -13.64 -5.48
C SER A 270 -10.41 -12.23 -5.42
N SER A 271 -10.95 -11.32 -6.20
CA SER A 271 -10.51 -9.92 -6.23
C SER A 271 -10.87 -9.18 -4.93
N TRP A 272 -9.92 -8.38 -4.40
CA TRP A 272 -10.12 -7.50 -3.24
C TRP A 272 -9.56 -6.12 -3.53
N SER A 273 -10.28 -5.07 -3.24
CA SER A 273 -9.71 -3.73 -3.22
C SER A 273 -9.03 -3.49 -1.86
N HIS A 274 -7.72 -3.74 -1.79
CA HIS A 274 -6.96 -3.73 -0.53
C HIS A 274 -5.52 -3.24 -0.71
N ALA A 275 -4.94 -2.75 0.38
CA ALA A 275 -3.54 -2.36 0.44
C ALA A 275 -2.80 -3.14 1.53
N MET A 276 -1.61 -3.63 1.22
CA MET A 276 -0.76 -4.43 2.11
C MET A 276 0.71 -4.05 1.90
N LEU A 277 1.58 -4.49 2.80
CA LEU A 277 3.01 -4.20 2.74
C LEU A 277 3.82 -5.42 2.32
N VAL A 278 4.67 -5.30 1.30
CA VAL A 278 5.73 -6.26 1.01
C VAL A 278 6.98 -5.82 1.77
N TRP A 279 7.50 -6.68 2.64
CA TRP A 279 8.67 -6.43 3.48
C TRP A 279 9.65 -7.60 3.55
N GLY A 280 9.53 -8.49 2.61
CA GLY A 280 10.50 -9.57 2.41
C GLY A 280 10.42 -10.12 1.00
N VAL A 281 11.52 -10.67 0.55
CA VAL A 281 11.64 -11.38 -0.73
C VAL A 281 12.46 -12.65 -0.54
N ARG A 282 12.13 -13.70 -1.28
CA ARG A 282 12.94 -14.89 -1.42
C ARG A 282 12.96 -15.35 -2.86
N HIS A 283 14.07 -15.93 -3.26
CA HIS A 283 14.34 -16.23 -4.65
C HIS A 283 14.45 -17.74 -4.90
N LYS A 284 13.95 -18.17 -6.05
CA LYS A 284 14.04 -19.54 -6.50
C LYS A 284 15.50 -19.99 -6.63
N SER A 285 16.38 -19.10 -7.05
CA SER A 285 17.84 -19.33 -7.11
C SER A 285 18.46 -19.70 -5.76
N ASN A 286 17.83 -19.31 -4.64
CA ASN A 286 18.30 -19.57 -3.28
C ASN A 286 17.55 -20.73 -2.60
N GLY A 287 16.90 -21.60 -3.40
CA GLY A 287 16.23 -22.80 -2.90
C GLY A 287 14.75 -22.61 -2.55
N SER A 288 14.17 -21.42 -2.75
CA SER A 288 12.72 -21.23 -2.67
C SER A 288 12.01 -21.99 -3.79
N PRO A 289 10.77 -22.51 -3.58
CA PRO A 289 10.02 -23.19 -4.64
C PRO A 289 9.65 -22.26 -5.79
N ASP A 290 9.60 -20.95 -5.53
CA ASP A 290 9.31 -19.89 -6.50
C ASP A 290 9.94 -18.57 -6.04
N ASP A 291 10.02 -17.57 -6.91
CA ASP A 291 10.24 -16.19 -6.46
C ASP A 291 9.00 -15.70 -5.72
N MET A 292 9.17 -15.20 -4.51
CA MET A 292 8.06 -14.81 -3.65
C MET A 292 8.34 -13.53 -2.87
N GLY A 293 7.27 -12.76 -2.60
CA GLY A 293 7.30 -11.64 -1.67
C GLY A 293 6.50 -11.93 -0.41
N LEU A 294 7.04 -11.56 0.74
CA LEU A 294 6.35 -11.65 2.03
C LEU A 294 5.45 -10.43 2.20
N ILE A 295 4.15 -10.69 2.27
CA ILE A 295 3.12 -9.68 2.43
C ILE A 295 2.63 -9.65 3.87
N GLN A 296 2.60 -8.46 4.50
CA GLN A 296 1.96 -8.21 5.78
C GLN A 296 0.60 -7.56 5.56
N ASN A 297 -0.43 -8.16 6.14
CA ASN A 297 -1.78 -7.62 6.19
C ASN A 297 -2.02 -6.88 7.52
N SER A 298 -3.12 -6.12 7.59
CA SER A 298 -3.55 -5.33 8.75
C SER A 298 -4.88 -5.82 9.36
N TRP A 299 -5.10 -7.14 9.42
CA TRP A 299 -6.34 -7.74 9.95
C TRP A 299 -6.10 -8.63 11.16
N ASN A 300 -5.20 -8.22 12.05
CA ASN A 300 -4.72 -8.95 13.24
C ASN A 300 -3.90 -10.21 12.95
N THR A 301 -3.47 -10.86 14.03
CA THR A 301 -2.59 -12.04 13.99
C THR A 301 -3.28 -13.32 13.52
N THR A 302 -4.60 -13.39 13.56
CA THR A 302 -5.37 -14.61 13.35
C THR A 302 -6.13 -14.69 12.03
N TRP A 303 -6.00 -13.67 11.16
CA TRP A 303 -6.76 -13.62 9.90
C TRP A 303 -6.33 -14.70 8.89
N CYS A 304 -5.12 -15.23 9.01
CA CYS A 304 -4.65 -16.41 8.30
C CYS A 304 -3.91 -17.35 9.27
N SER A 305 -3.92 -18.64 8.95
CA SER A 305 -3.33 -19.71 9.77
C SER A 305 -2.43 -20.61 8.93
N GLY A 306 -1.96 -21.71 9.51
CA GLY A 306 -1.13 -22.70 8.84
C GLY A 306 0.37 -22.47 8.99
N PRO A 307 1.19 -23.27 8.30
CA PRO A 307 2.65 -23.23 8.41
C PRO A 307 3.25 -21.84 8.20
N LYS A 308 4.43 -21.62 8.76
CA LYS A 308 5.26 -20.43 8.59
C LYS A 308 6.56 -20.82 7.93
N TRP A 309 7.08 -19.95 7.10
CA TRP A 309 8.42 -20.05 6.57
C TRP A 309 9.04 -18.65 6.41
N PRO A 310 10.20 -18.40 6.99
CA PRO A 310 10.84 -19.20 8.06
C PRO A 310 9.97 -19.24 9.34
N ASP A 311 10.40 -19.99 10.35
CA ASP A 311 9.60 -20.18 11.59
C ASP A 311 9.27 -18.86 12.29
N ASP A 312 10.12 -17.84 12.13
CA ASP A 312 9.92 -16.49 12.65
C ASP A 312 9.04 -15.59 11.76
N GLN A 313 8.42 -16.14 10.69
CA GLN A 313 7.49 -15.39 9.85
C GLN A 313 6.41 -14.72 10.72
N PRO A 314 6.18 -13.39 10.61
CA PRO A 314 5.21 -12.70 11.43
C PRO A 314 3.78 -13.23 11.27
N ASP A 315 3.03 -13.23 12.37
CA ASP A 315 1.60 -13.50 12.31
C ASP A 315 0.90 -12.46 11.42
N GLY A 316 -0.16 -12.91 10.73
CA GLY A 316 -0.88 -12.04 9.80
C GLY A 316 -0.15 -11.79 8.47
N SER A 317 1.04 -12.37 8.27
CA SER A 317 1.75 -12.33 6.99
C SER A 317 1.60 -13.63 6.22
N PHE A 318 1.91 -13.56 4.92
CA PHE A 318 1.93 -14.72 4.02
C PHE A 318 2.87 -14.44 2.84
N TRP A 319 3.40 -15.52 2.26
CA TRP A 319 4.14 -15.43 1.02
C TRP A 319 3.19 -15.41 -0.18
N ALA A 320 3.46 -14.52 -1.13
CA ALA A 320 2.77 -14.46 -2.41
C ALA A 320 3.76 -14.73 -3.54
N ARG A 321 3.32 -15.49 -4.54
CA ARG A 321 4.16 -15.82 -5.70
C ARG A 321 4.41 -14.57 -6.54
N ARG A 322 5.57 -14.49 -7.17
CA ARG A 322 5.98 -13.40 -8.05
C ARG A 322 4.87 -12.98 -9.03
N ARG A 323 4.26 -13.94 -9.73
CA ARG A 323 3.21 -13.66 -10.72
C ARG A 323 2.02 -12.87 -10.15
N ASP A 324 1.67 -13.12 -8.88
CA ASP A 324 0.54 -12.48 -8.21
C ASP A 324 0.91 -11.06 -7.76
N ILE A 325 2.16 -10.88 -7.34
CA ILE A 325 2.72 -9.56 -7.02
C ILE A 325 2.86 -8.72 -8.30
N GLU A 326 3.38 -9.28 -9.40
CA GLU A 326 3.46 -8.58 -10.68
C GLU A 326 2.08 -8.13 -11.16
N ALA A 327 1.04 -8.96 -10.99
CA ALA A 327 -0.34 -8.56 -11.30
C ALA A 327 -0.86 -7.42 -10.41
N ALA A 328 -0.35 -7.26 -9.19
CA ALA A 328 -0.65 -6.12 -8.33
C ALA A 328 0.13 -4.87 -8.77
N LEU A 329 1.43 -5.01 -9.05
CA LEU A 329 2.29 -3.91 -9.51
C LEU A 329 1.79 -3.29 -10.83
N GLN A 330 1.32 -4.11 -11.76
CA GLN A 330 0.74 -3.67 -13.04
C GLN A 330 -0.49 -2.78 -12.90
N GLN A 331 -1.13 -2.73 -11.72
CA GLN A 331 -2.23 -1.80 -11.46
C GLN A 331 -1.75 -0.37 -11.18
N GLY A 332 -0.44 -0.17 -11.02
CA GLY A 332 0.21 1.14 -11.04
C GLY A 332 0.03 1.99 -9.79
N ASP A 333 -0.31 1.38 -8.63
CA ASP A 333 -0.44 2.12 -7.36
C ASP A 333 0.33 1.43 -6.22
N SER A 334 1.59 1.08 -6.50
CA SER A 334 2.50 0.47 -5.53
C SER A 334 3.71 1.36 -5.28
N TRP A 335 4.14 1.48 -4.01
CA TRP A 335 5.06 2.52 -3.59
C TRP A 335 6.14 1.98 -2.65
N ALA A 336 7.39 2.19 -2.99
CA ALA A 336 8.53 2.02 -2.08
C ALA A 336 8.55 3.19 -1.10
N ILE A 337 8.72 2.88 0.20
CA ILE A 337 8.66 3.86 1.29
C ILE A 337 10.00 3.90 2.00
N GLY A 338 10.68 5.04 1.93
CA GLY A 338 11.94 5.31 2.59
C GLY A 338 11.80 6.41 3.65
N THR A 339 12.80 6.53 4.52
CA THR A 339 12.91 7.67 5.45
C THR A 339 13.38 8.92 4.71
N SER A 340 13.40 10.06 5.39
CA SER A 340 13.87 11.35 4.86
C SER A 340 15.36 11.40 4.52
N TYR A 341 16.10 10.35 4.82
CA TYR A 341 17.50 10.20 4.44
C TYR A 341 17.58 9.62 3.03
N GLU A 342 18.55 10.05 2.22
CA GLU A 342 18.75 9.64 0.82
C GLU A 342 18.57 8.14 0.58
N TRP A 343 18.11 7.73 -0.62
CA TRP A 343 18.01 6.33 -1.03
C TRP A 343 19.32 5.61 -0.79
N ARG A 344 19.31 4.65 0.10
CA ARG A 344 20.47 4.18 0.85
C ARG A 344 21.41 3.32 0.04
N ASP A 345 22.67 3.54 0.29
CA ASP A 345 23.70 2.55 0.07
C ASP A 345 23.84 1.66 1.33
N LEU A 346 22.97 0.65 1.46
CA LEU A 346 23.03 -0.36 2.54
C LEU A 346 23.81 -1.59 2.07
N GLN A 347 25.03 -1.39 1.61
CA GLN A 347 25.82 -2.47 1.00
C GLN A 347 26.08 -3.69 1.90
N ASN A 348 25.93 -3.59 3.22
CA ASN A 348 26.38 -4.62 4.15
C ASN A 348 25.41 -4.98 5.30
N ALA A 349 24.15 -4.62 5.24
CA ALA A 349 23.22 -5.03 6.28
C ALA A 349 22.75 -6.46 6.00
N ASP A 350 23.23 -7.40 6.78
CA ASP A 350 22.76 -8.79 6.75
C ASP A 350 21.43 -8.92 7.50
N TRP A 351 20.33 -8.72 6.79
CA TRP A 351 18.98 -8.86 7.34
C TRP A 351 18.58 -10.32 7.59
N GLY A 352 19.44 -11.28 7.21
CA GLY A 352 19.17 -12.71 7.28
C GLY A 352 19.79 -13.42 8.47
N LEU A 353 20.89 -12.94 9.02
CA LEU A 353 21.72 -13.70 9.93
C LEU A 353 21.95 -13.09 11.34
N ALA A 354 21.57 -11.84 11.58
CA ALA A 354 21.89 -11.18 12.84
C ALA A 354 20.69 -11.14 13.80
N LEU A 355 20.30 -12.27 14.31
CA LEU A 355 19.56 -12.36 15.61
C LEU A 355 19.98 -13.64 16.33
#